data_af02fb5c761cab876de654c1d95c3915
#
_entry.id   af02fb5c761cab876de654c1d95c3915
#
_cell.length_a   1.000
_cell.length_b   1.000
_cell.length_c   1.000
_cell.angle_alpha   90.00
_cell.angle_beta   90.00
_cell.angle_gamma   90.00
#
_symmetry.space_group_name_H-M   'P 1'
#
loop_
_entity.id
_entity.type
_entity.pdbx_description
1 polymer ?
#
loop_
_entity_poly.entity_id
_entity_poly.type
_entity_poly.pdbx_seq_one_letter_code
_entity_poly.pdbx_strand_id
1 'polypeptide(L)'
;HKPEYREKYAANLRRSLPRIPLYEEFWKYSNAGMKLADLHVNYEEQTEYPLTKIEAPGKALDWRVEKMKYVKTDADTLTIKYNDFLTLAGIPCEVKEYKLGNRSALDWLIDQYQIKTDKRSGITNDPNREDEPDYIVKLIGKIVYVSLETVKIVKNL
;
A
#
# COMPACT_ATOMS: atom_id res chain seq x y z
N HIS A 1 -17.18 0.41 4.62
CA HIS A 1 -15.93 -0.34 4.82
C HIS A 1 -15.82 -1.14 6.13
N LYS A 2 -16.92 -1.28 6.94
CA LYS A 2 -16.87 -2.14 8.14
C LYS A 2 -16.58 -3.59 7.73
N PRO A 3 -15.47 -4.21 8.18
CA PRO A 3 -15.14 -5.60 7.84
C PRO A 3 -16.25 -6.56 8.23
N GLU A 4 -16.82 -6.40 9.43
CA GLU A 4 -17.91 -7.22 9.96
C GLU A 4 -19.17 -7.20 9.07
N TYR A 5 -19.53 -6.03 8.50
CA TYR A 5 -20.63 -5.91 7.56
C TYR A 5 -20.35 -6.71 6.27
N ARG A 6 -19.12 -6.60 5.75
CA ARG A 6 -18.70 -7.32 4.54
C ARG A 6 -18.72 -8.84 4.74
N GLU A 7 -18.26 -9.32 5.89
CA GLU A 7 -18.25 -10.74 6.24
C GLU A 7 -19.69 -11.25 6.41
N LYS A 8 -20.49 -10.55 7.23
CA LYS A 8 -21.88 -10.93 7.51
C LYS A 8 -22.76 -10.99 6.27
N TYR A 9 -22.57 -10.07 5.33
CA TYR A 9 -23.40 -9.95 4.13
C TYR A 9 -22.67 -10.32 2.83
N ALA A 10 -21.58 -11.07 2.89
CA ALA A 10 -20.75 -11.42 1.74
C ALA A 10 -21.55 -12.04 0.58
N ALA A 11 -22.48 -12.94 0.86
CA ALA A 11 -23.33 -13.57 -0.15
C ALA A 11 -24.28 -12.57 -0.84
N ASN A 12 -24.82 -11.62 -0.08
CA ASN A 12 -25.73 -10.59 -0.58
C ASN A 12 -24.97 -9.56 -1.43
N LEU A 13 -23.76 -9.16 -1.00
CA LEU A 13 -22.92 -8.18 -1.68
C LEU A 13 -22.37 -8.67 -3.02
N ARG A 14 -22.46 -9.96 -3.31
CA ARG A 14 -22.18 -10.52 -4.65
C ARG A 14 -23.29 -10.26 -5.66
N ARG A 15 -24.51 -9.95 -5.20
CA ARG A 15 -25.71 -9.83 -6.03
C ARG A 15 -26.33 -8.44 -6.03
N SER A 16 -26.06 -7.65 -5.00
CA SER A 16 -26.66 -6.34 -4.83
C SER A 16 -25.68 -5.36 -4.17
N LEU A 17 -25.90 -4.07 -4.40
CA LEU A 17 -25.13 -3.01 -3.76
C LEU A 17 -25.34 -3.02 -2.24
N PRO A 18 -24.35 -2.57 -1.45
CA PRO A 18 -24.49 -2.44 -0.02
C PRO A 18 -25.63 -1.45 0.31
N ARG A 19 -26.42 -1.80 1.32
CA ARG A 19 -27.44 -0.91 1.87
C ARG A 19 -26.78 -0.01 2.92
N ILE A 20 -27.03 1.29 2.83
CA ILE A 20 -26.56 2.26 3.81
C ILE A 20 -27.64 2.37 4.89
N PRO A 21 -27.39 1.86 6.11
CA PRO A 21 -28.36 2.03 7.20
C PRO A 21 -28.35 3.48 7.67
N LEU A 22 -29.46 3.92 8.23
CA LEU A 22 -29.55 5.21 8.92
C LEU A 22 -28.87 5.06 10.30
N TYR A 23 -27.81 5.81 10.52
CA TYR A 23 -27.09 5.89 11.79
C TYR A 23 -27.32 7.24 12.46
N GLU A 24 -27.42 7.23 13.79
CA GLU A 24 -27.51 8.48 14.58
C GLU A 24 -26.27 9.35 14.41
N GLU A 25 -25.09 8.73 14.28
CA GLU A 25 -23.80 9.41 14.09
C GLU A 25 -23.44 9.67 12.61
N PHE A 26 -24.44 10.03 11.78
CA PHE A 26 -24.23 10.25 10.33
C PHE A 26 -22.99 11.09 10.02
N TRP A 27 -22.78 12.20 10.70
CA TRP A 27 -21.66 13.11 10.43
C TRP A 27 -20.30 12.50 10.76
N LYS A 28 -20.22 11.62 11.75
CA LYS A 28 -18.98 10.89 12.05
C LYS A 28 -18.56 10.04 10.85
N TYR A 29 -19.50 9.28 10.29
CA TYR A 29 -19.23 8.43 9.11
C TYR A 29 -18.97 9.26 7.84
N SER A 30 -19.73 10.34 7.63
CA SER A 30 -19.58 11.25 6.49
C SER A 30 -18.19 11.89 6.48
N ASN A 31 -17.77 12.46 7.61
CA ASN A 31 -16.45 13.09 7.74
C ASN A 31 -15.29 12.07 7.57
N ALA A 32 -15.43 10.87 8.12
CA ALA A 32 -14.45 9.81 7.92
C ALA A 32 -14.39 9.37 6.46
N GLY A 33 -15.54 9.25 5.79
CA GLY A 33 -15.62 8.95 4.36
C GLY A 33 -14.94 10.00 3.49
N MET A 34 -15.11 11.28 3.79
CA MET A 34 -14.43 12.38 3.08
C MET A 34 -12.91 12.31 3.26
N LYS A 35 -12.42 12.06 4.48
CA LYS A 35 -10.99 11.89 4.76
C LYS A 35 -10.40 10.69 4.02
N LEU A 36 -11.11 9.56 4.01
CA LEU A 36 -10.69 8.38 3.25
C LEU A 36 -10.66 8.65 1.75
N ALA A 37 -11.65 9.37 1.21
CA ALA A 37 -11.68 9.73 -0.20
C ALA A 37 -10.47 10.61 -0.57
N ASP A 38 -10.15 11.61 0.22
CA ASP A 38 -8.98 12.46 0.01
C ASP A 38 -7.67 11.67 0.05
N LEU A 39 -7.48 10.83 1.07
CA LEU A 39 -6.30 9.95 1.19
C LEU A 39 -6.12 9.04 -0.03
N HIS A 40 -7.22 8.50 -0.57
CA HIS A 40 -7.15 7.52 -1.65
C HIS A 40 -7.05 8.16 -3.04
N VAL A 41 -7.68 9.30 -3.27
CA VAL A 41 -7.60 10.03 -4.55
C VAL A 41 -6.24 10.71 -4.68
N ASN A 42 -5.76 11.33 -3.60
CA ASN A 42 -4.52 12.10 -3.58
C ASN A 42 -3.36 11.32 -2.94
N TYR A 43 -3.31 9.99 -3.12
CA TYR A 43 -2.30 9.15 -2.45
C TYR A 43 -0.86 9.48 -2.86
N GLU A 44 -0.64 9.97 -4.07
CA GLU A 44 0.68 10.40 -4.53
C GLU A 44 1.14 11.75 -3.96
N GLU A 45 0.21 12.54 -3.41
CA GLU A 45 0.48 13.84 -2.80
C GLU A 45 0.65 13.74 -1.27
N GLN A 46 0.37 12.55 -0.70
CA GLN A 46 0.46 12.34 0.74
C GLN A 46 1.90 12.37 1.25
N THR A 47 2.04 12.60 2.55
CA THR A 47 3.32 12.57 3.26
C THR A 47 3.95 11.18 3.16
N GLU A 48 5.27 11.13 2.99
CA GLU A 48 6.01 9.88 3.04
C GLU A 48 6.17 9.40 4.49
N TYR A 49 5.85 8.13 4.75
CA TYR A 49 6.23 7.49 6.00
C TYR A 49 7.76 7.38 6.08
N PRO A 50 8.39 7.71 7.23
CA PRO A 50 9.85 7.69 7.37
C PRO A 50 10.40 6.26 7.38
N LEU A 51 10.70 5.73 6.19
CA LEU A 51 11.31 4.42 6.04
C LEU A 51 12.79 4.45 6.42
N THR A 52 13.26 3.42 7.12
CA THR A 52 14.69 3.21 7.34
C THR A 52 15.32 2.65 6.07
N LYS A 53 16.17 3.45 5.41
CA LYS A 53 16.92 3.06 4.21
C LYS A 53 18.25 2.43 4.65
N ILE A 54 18.45 1.16 4.32
CA ILE A 54 19.68 0.40 4.62
C ILE A 54 20.39 0.15 3.29
N GLU A 55 21.52 0.82 3.10
CA GLU A 55 22.33 0.69 1.89
C GLU A 55 23.31 -0.48 2.02
N ALA A 56 23.58 -1.16 0.92
CA ALA A 56 24.55 -2.25 0.89
C ALA A 56 25.99 -1.72 1.01
N PRO A 57 26.80 -2.23 1.95
CA PRO A 57 28.18 -1.74 2.15
C PRO A 57 29.02 -1.87 0.87
N GLY A 58 29.77 -0.81 0.56
CA GLY A 58 30.74 -0.79 -0.54
C GLY A 58 30.15 -0.76 -1.94
N LYS A 59 28.84 -0.53 -2.09
CA LYS A 59 28.16 -0.38 -3.37
C LYS A 59 27.61 1.04 -3.51
N ALA A 60 27.67 1.58 -4.72
CA ALA A 60 26.96 2.83 -5.02
C ALA A 60 25.44 2.56 -5.00
N LEU A 61 24.68 3.49 -4.44
CA LEU A 61 23.22 3.40 -4.39
C LEU A 61 22.64 3.44 -5.81
N ASP A 62 21.82 2.45 -6.12
CA ASP A 62 21.04 2.40 -7.34
C ASP A 62 19.55 2.33 -6.97
N TRP A 63 18.76 3.24 -7.52
CA TRP A 63 17.32 3.33 -7.31
C TRP A 63 16.51 2.41 -8.20
N ARG A 64 17.15 1.78 -9.18
CA ARG A 64 16.47 0.90 -10.13
C ARG A 64 15.95 -0.35 -9.42
N VAL A 65 14.67 -0.62 -9.60
CA VAL A 65 14.04 -1.86 -9.12
C VAL A 65 13.89 -2.85 -10.26
N GLU A 66 14.30 -4.10 -10.01
CA GLU A 66 13.98 -5.24 -10.86
C GLU A 66 12.83 -6.05 -10.25
N LYS A 67 13.00 -6.44 -8.99
CA LYS A 67 11.99 -7.20 -8.25
C LYS A 67 12.16 -7.01 -6.75
N MET A 68 11.13 -6.46 -6.13
CA MET A 68 11.05 -6.34 -4.68
C MET A 68 10.53 -7.61 -4.02
N LYS A 69 10.91 -7.84 -2.76
CA LYS A 69 10.36 -8.91 -1.93
C LYS A 69 10.46 -8.57 -0.45
N TYR A 70 9.53 -9.13 0.33
CA TYR A 70 9.70 -9.13 1.77
C TYR A 70 10.88 -10.01 2.16
N VAL A 71 11.64 -9.55 3.14
CA VAL A 71 12.67 -10.34 3.83
C VAL A 71 12.18 -10.65 5.23
N LYS A 72 12.90 -11.52 5.97
CA LYS A 72 12.52 -11.91 7.34
C LYS A 72 12.33 -10.65 8.18
N THR A 73 11.18 -10.57 8.83
CA THR A 73 10.73 -9.42 9.61
C THR A 73 10.80 -9.73 11.11
N ASP A 74 10.91 -8.69 11.92
CA ASP A 74 10.61 -8.77 13.34
C ASP A 74 9.09 -8.91 13.55
N ALA A 75 8.67 -9.17 14.79
CA ALA A 75 7.26 -9.45 15.09
C ALA A 75 6.33 -8.28 14.67
N ASP A 76 6.80 -7.05 14.78
CA ASP A 76 5.99 -5.83 14.65
C ASP A 76 6.29 -5.01 13.40
N THR A 77 7.36 -5.34 12.64
CA THR A 77 7.77 -4.57 11.47
C THR A 77 8.05 -5.44 10.25
N LEU A 78 7.75 -4.90 9.08
CA LEU A 78 8.06 -5.48 7.79
C LEU A 78 9.34 -4.85 7.23
N THR A 79 10.08 -5.64 6.47
CA THR A 79 11.26 -5.20 5.73
C THR A 79 11.16 -5.64 4.28
N ILE A 80 11.46 -4.75 3.36
CA ILE A 80 11.45 -5.00 1.91
C ILE A 80 12.87 -4.93 1.39
N LYS A 81 13.38 -6.02 0.82
CA LYS A 81 14.54 -5.95 -0.06
C LYS A 81 14.08 -5.29 -1.36
N TYR A 82 14.46 -4.04 -1.56
CA TYR A 82 14.09 -3.25 -2.73
C TYR A 82 14.87 -3.70 -3.97
N ASN A 83 16.20 -3.75 -3.84
CA ASN A 83 17.13 -4.29 -4.83
C ASN A 83 18.39 -4.83 -4.14
N ASP A 84 19.50 -5.00 -4.85
CA ASP A 84 20.76 -5.47 -4.26
C ASP A 84 21.59 -4.37 -3.58
N PHE A 85 21.14 -3.12 -3.66
CA PHE A 85 21.78 -1.93 -3.12
C PHE A 85 21.02 -1.33 -1.94
N LEU A 86 19.68 -1.55 -1.87
CA LEU A 86 18.81 -0.88 -0.92
C LEU A 86 17.82 -1.85 -0.29
N THR A 87 17.68 -1.76 1.02
CA THR A 87 16.65 -2.41 1.82
C THR A 87 15.85 -1.34 2.58
N LEU A 88 14.53 -1.47 2.59
CA LEU A 88 13.61 -0.58 3.28
C LEU A 88 13.04 -1.29 4.51
N ALA A 89 13.32 -0.75 5.70
CA ALA A 89 12.91 -1.34 6.98
C ALA A 89 12.03 -0.38 7.80
N GLY A 90 11.50 -0.88 8.92
CA GLY A 90 10.69 -0.08 9.83
C GLY A 90 9.25 0.13 9.38
N ILE A 91 8.71 -0.72 8.52
CA ILE A 91 7.32 -0.65 8.04
C ILE A 91 6.43 -1.35 9.08
N PRO A 92 5.46 -0.67 9.74
CA PRO A 92 4.56 -1.30 10.70
C PRO A 92 3.72 -2.42 10.06
N CYS A 93 3.57 -3.56 10.75
CA CYS A 93 2.77 -4.69 10.26
C CYS A 93 1.30 -4.34 10.01
N GLU A 94 0.77 -3.31 10.69
CA GLU A 94 -0.59 -2.79 10.54
C GLU A 94 -0.94 -2.36 9.11
N VAL A 95 0.05 -2.03 8.26
CA VAL A 95 -0.19 -1.72 6.83
C VAL A 95 -0.87 -2.87 6.10
N LYS A 96 -0.74 -4.12 6.59
CA LYS A 96 -1.38 -5.31 6.02
C LYS A 96 -2.89 -5.36 6.28
N GLU A 97 -3.39 -4.59 7.24
CA GLU A 97 -4.82 -4.52 7.53
C GLU A 97 -5.59 -3.74 6.46
N TYR A 98 -4.94 -2.77 5.78
CA TYR A 98 -5.57 -2.08 4.64
C TYR A 98 -5.50 -2.95 3.39
N LYS A 99 -6.63 -3.58 3.07
CA LYS A 99 -6.76 -4.54 1.96
C LYS A 99 -7.58 -3.98 0.81
N LEU A 100 -7.04 -4.15 -0.39
CA LEU A 100 -7.70 -3.94 -1.67
C LEU A 100 -8.07 -5.32 -2.25
N GLY A 101 -9.28 -5.79 -1.97
CA GLY A 101 -9.66 -7.18 -2.23
C GLY A 101 -9.00 -8.14 -1.25
N ASN A 102 -8.19 -9.07 -1.75
CA ASN A 102 -7.53 -10.12 -0.95
C ASN A 102 -6.09 -9.78 -0.55
N ARG A 103 -5.53 -8.66 -1.00
CA ARG A 103 -4.15 -8.25 -0.74
C ARG A 103 -4.11 -6.86 -0.11
N SER A 104 -3.05 -6.57 0.66
CA SER A 104 -2.82 -5.20 1.12
C SER A 104 -2.41 -4.28 -0.03
N ALA A 105 -2.59 -2.97 0.15
CA ALA A 105 -2.14 -1.99 -0.84
C ALA A 105 -0.62 -2.09 -1.10
N LEU A 106 0.16 -2.34 -0.05
CA LEU A 106 1.60 -2.55 -0.16
C LEU A 106 1.96 -3.82 -0.95
N ASP A 107 1.20 -4.92 -0.79
CA ASP A 107 1.41 -6.15 -1.57
C ASP A 107 1.15 -5.92 -3.06
N TRP A 108 0.10 -5.13 -3.38
CA TRP A 108 -0.19 -4.74 -4.75
C TRP A 108 0.96 -3.93 -5.36
N LEU A 109 1.49 -2.96 -4.62
CA LEU A 109 2.61 -2.13 -5.07
C LEU A 109 3.84 -2.99 -5.36
N ILE A 110 4.24 -3.87 -4.42
CA ILE A 110 5.40 -4.77 -4.59
C ILE A 110 5.24 -5.67 -5.82
N ASP A 111 4.04 -6.15 -6.09
CA ASP A 111 3.78 -7.02 -7.25
C ASP A 111 3.74 -6.25 -8.57
N GLN A 112 3.26 -5.02 -8.58
CA GLN A 112 3.12 -4.23 -9.81
C GLN A 112 4.42 -3.51 -10.21
N TYR A 113 5.16 -2.96 -9.24
CA TYR A 113 6.38 -2.21 -9.49
C TYR A 113 7.61 -3.12 -9.57
N GLN A 114 7.64 -3.96 -10.60
CA GLN A 114 8.77 -4.82 -10.95
C GLN A 114 8.88 -4.93 -12.48
N ILE A 115 10.08 -5.19 -12.97
CA ILE A 115 10.29 -5.44 -14.40
C ILE A 115 9.69 -6.80 -14.75
N LYS A 116 8.73 -6.79 -15.66
CA LYS A 116 8.05 -8.00 -16.14
C LYS A 116 7.97 -7.99 -17.66
N THR A 117 8.41 -9.09 -18.28
CA THR A 117 8.19 -9.31 -19.71
C THR A 117 7.01 -10.27 -19.87
N ASP A 118 6.00 -9.82 -20.59
CA ASP A 118 4.88 -10.68 -21.00
C ASP A 118 5.37 -11.69 -22.03
N LYS A 119 5.22 -12.97 -21.70
CA LYS A 119 5.75 -14.07 -22.54
C LYS A 119 5.04 -14.19 -23.87
N ARG A 120 3.81 -13.69 -23.99
CA ARG A 120 2.98 -13.84 -25.17
C ARG A 120 3.20 -12.71 -26.16
N SER A 121 3.28 -11.48 -25.67
CA SER A 121 3.50 -10.28 -26.49
C SER A 121 4.95 -9.89 -26.65
N GLY A 122 5.85 -10.37 -25.77
CA GLY A 122 7.25 -9.94 -25.70
C GLY A 122 7.44 -8.54 -25.12
N ILE A 123 6.36 -7.88 -24.70
CA ILE A 123 6.42 -6.50 -24.16
C ILE A 123 6.97 -6.55 -22.75
N THR A 124 8.00 -5.75 -22.48
CA THR A 124 8.57 -5.55 -21.15
C THR A 124 7.96 -4.31 -20.53
N ASN A 125 7.35 -4.47 -19.35
CA ASN A 125 6.94 -3.38 -18.49
C ASN A 125 8.09 -3.05 -17.53
N ASP A 126 8.61 -1.82 -17.63
CA ASP A 126 9.62 -1.28 -16.73
C ASP A 126 9.02 -0.10 -15.97
N PRO A 127 8.83 -0.20 -14.64
CA PRO A 127 8.21 0.85 -13.84
C PRO A 127 9.20 1.95 -13.41
N ASN A 128 10.50 1.79 -13.69
CA ASN A 128 11.51 2.76 -13.29
C ASN A 128 11.38 4.05 -14.12
N ARG A 129 11.59 5.19 -13.46
CA ARG A 129 11.51 6.53 -14.07
C ARG A 129 12.92 7.14 -14.14
N GLU A 130 13.30 7.64 -15.29
CA GLU A 130 14.60 8.30 -15.48
C GLU A 130 14.60 9.73 -14.89
N ASP A 131 13.45 10.41 -14.98
CA ASP A 131 13.24 11.77 -14.46
C ASP A 131 13.10 11.83 -12.93
N GLU A 132 12.66 10.75 -12.30
CA GLU A 132 12.53 10.63 -10.85
C GLU A 132 12.97 9.24 -10.39
N PRO A 133 14.28 8.96 -10.29
CA PRO A 133 14.79 7.62 -10.01
C PRO A 133 14.30 7.01 -8.68
N ASP A 134 14.10 7.84 -7.64
CA ASP A 134 13.64 7.42 -6.31
C ASP A 134 12.10 7.40 -6.14
N TYR A 135 11.35 7.61 -7.25
CA TYR A 135 9.88 7.65 -7.24
C TYR A 135 9.25 6.45 -6.54
N ILE A 136 9.70 5.22 -6.85
CA ILE A 136 9.11 4.00 -6.29
C ILE A 136 9.35 3.91 -4.77
N VAL A 137 10.51 4.33 -4.29
CA VAL A 137 10.80 4.36 -2.84
C VAL A 137 9.92 5.39 -2.13
N LYS A 138 9.74 6.58 -2.70
CA LYS A 138 8.81 7.60 -2.19
C LYS A 138 7.38 7.08 -2.20
N LEU A 139 6.95 6.41 -3.27
CA LEU A 139 5.62 5.83 -3.39
C LEU A 139 5.38 4.76 -2.32
N ILE A 140 6.37 3.91 -2.02
CA ILE A 140 6.28 2.96 -0.90
C ILE A 140 6.01 3.71 0.41
N GLY A 141 6.75 4.77 0.70
CA GLY A 141 6.53 5.60 1.89
C GLY A 141 5.12 6.19 1.95
N LYS A 142 4.61 6.72 0.84
CA LYS A 142 3.25 7.27 0.73
C LYS A 142 2.18 6.20 0.93
N ILE A 143 2.32 5.01 0.33
CA ILE A 143 1.38 3.90 0.49
C ILE A 143 1.40 3.35 1.93
N VAL A 144 2.54 3.31 2.59
CA VAL A 144 2.62 2.97 4.02
C VAL A 144 1.83 3.99 4.85
N TYR A 145 2.03 5.28 4.63
CA TYR A 145 1.30 6.35 5.32
C TYR A 145 -0.22 6.23 5.08
N VAL A 146 -0.65 6.14 3.83
CA VAL A 146 -2.07 5.99 3.45
C VAL A 146 -2.69 4.75 4.10
N SER A 147 -1.97 3.64 4.13
CA SER A 147 -2.44 2.40 4.75
C SER A 147 -2.69 2.58 6.25
N LEU A 148 -1.73 3.17 6.98
CA LEU A 148 -1.82 3.40 8.41
C LEU A 148 -2.95 4.38 8.76
N GLU A 149 -3.06 5.51 8.05
CA GLU A 149 -4.13 6.48 8.29
C GLU A 149 -5.52 5.89 7.94
N THR A 150 -5.61 5.08 6.89
CA THR A 150 -6.85 4.36 6.55
C THR A 150 -7.27 3.41 7.68
N VAL A 151 -6.35 2.59 8.18
CA VAL A 151 -6.61 1.66 9.29
C VAL A 151 -7.05 2.42 10.55
N LYS A 152 -6.34 3.50 10.88
CA LYS A 152 -6.67 4.36 12.02
C LYS A 152 -8.06 4.99 11.91
N ILE A 153 -8.43 5.55 10.76
CA ILE A 153 -9.75 6.13 10.53
C ILE A 153 -10.83 5.05 10.68
N VAL A 154 -10.63 3.88 10.09
CA VAL A 154 -11.61 2.78 10.13
C VAL A 154 -11.77 2.20 11.54
N LYS A 155 -10.68 2.06 12.32
CA LYS A 155 -10.74 1.59 13.73
C LYS A 155 -11.47 2.55 14.67
N ASN A 156 -11.52 3.84 14.32
CA ASN A 156 -12.20 4.88 15.12
C ASN A 156 -13.69 5.08 14.75
N LEU A 157 -14.23 4.27 13.84
CA LEU A 157 -15.64 4.25 13.44
C LEU A 157 -16.45 3.22 14.22
#